data_eb48b07788ea8aaa00b94ed216357a75
#
_entry.id   eb48b07788ea8aaa00b94ed216357a75
#
_cell.length_a   1.000
_cell.length_b   1.000
_cell.length_c   1.000
_cell.angle_alpha   90.00
_cell.angle_beta   90.00
_cell.angle_gamma   90.00
#
_symmetry.space_group_name_H-M   'P 1'
#
loop_
_entity.id
_entity.type
_entity.pdbx_description
1 polymer ?
#
loop_
_entity_poly.entity_id
_entity_poly.type
_entity_poly.pdbx_seq_one_letter_code
_entity_poly.pdbx_strand_id
1 'polypeptide(L)'
;MDKKNVVLLSESNFAFKNGITQGLKNKGINVINLSLGLTPALQNLYELIRNYQILKNADLIITSSNINDTLFYNSLELFSKSYQIINWLHKELYFLNKKILCFLFPNPQKWHNIQCSKLVYALHKKLINKYGFNIIDLNEYYLKKNLYDFIRRDEAHGFDFVMRKIGEKIANNIENFSLPRKIDIQNDNPNFIALNVKEMKNIDENNFKNKTSWLCQEEIYELKNELKFKSIYHNNIILGVHTWNNQDNSEIEIKNDIGNFNRNLNHSFSFFFDTYNRNIKITKNTTILSKNNPVGFVGLLLASTEGNYHNENIDFKALIKENIEIEKKYNFNHLIPPIEWYKEIIDEYCSIMDPIKLASLQNQINTLKTQLSNSQANSAKARIQNQLSYKLGQAMIENSKSILGYIRMPYVLSYIKDKHKQEQKIYQEKIKKDPSLKLPPLESYPDYNEALKFKEHLSYKLGEALIKANNNWYRGGYIKLWFEIRRIKKEFKNKKA
;
A
#
# COMPACT_ATOMS: atom_id res chain seq x y z
N MET A 1 38.61 18.27 -4.60
CA MET A 1 37.88 17.79 -5.79
C MET A 1 36.42 18.26 -5.62
N ASP A 2 35.91 18.94 -6.61
CA ASP A 2 34.49 19.33 -6.59
C ASP A 2 33.60 18.12 -6.58
N LYS A 3 32.54 18.20 -5.75
CA LYS A 3 31.58 17.10 -5.66
C LYS A 3 30.86 16.95 -6.98
N LYS A 4 30.77 15.72 -7.50
CA LYS A 4 29.99 15.42 -8.69
C LYS A 4 28.50 15.59 -8.41
N ASN A 5 27.75 16.15 -9.37
CA ASN A 5 26.34 16.38 -9.31
C ASN A 5 25.61 15.28 -10.08
N VAL A 6 24.77 14.50 -9.39
CA VAL A 6 23.91 13.49 -10.01
C VAL A 6 22.45 13.90 -9.83
N VAL A 7 21.72 13.96 -10.93
CA VAL A 7 20.28 14.25 -10.93
C VAL A 7 19.52 12.97 -11.16
N LEU A 8 18.56 12.68 -10.26
CA LEU A 8 17.61 11.58 -10.40
C LEU A 8 16.30 12.15 -10.98
N LEU A 9 15.99 11.74 -12.20
CA LEU A 9 14.80 12.14 -12.94
C LEU A 9 13.96 10.89 -13.20
N SER A 10 13.17 10.46 -12.24
CA SER A 10 12.62 9.12 -12.26
C SER A 10 11.33 9.00 -11.45
N GLU A 11 10.93 7.77 -11.18
CA GLU A 11 9.73 7.36 -10.48
C GLU A 11 10.03 6.83 -9.04
N SER A 12 9.06 6.18 -8.41
CA SER A 12 9.12 5.79 -6.99
C SER A 12 10.33 4.96 -6.56
N ASN A 13 10.93 4.14 -7.43
CA ASN A 13 12.14 3.36 -7.09
C ASN A 13 13.32 4.23 -6.66
N PHE A 14 13.40 5.46 -7.17
CA PHE A 14 14.45 6.41 -6.78
C PHE A 14 14.02 7.39 -5.69
N ALA A 15 12.75 7.45 -5.39
CA ALA A 15 12.21 8.28 -4.31
C ALA A 15 12.64 7.79 -2.92
N PHE A 16 12.87 6.47 -2.73
CA PHE A 16 13.24 5.90 -1.43
C PHE A 16 14.61 6.38 -0.94
N LYS A 17 14.63 7.00 0.25
CA LYS A 17 15.84 7.62 0.84
C LYS A 17 16.99 6.64 1.04
N ASN A 18 16.70 5.40 1.46
CA ASN A 18 17.68 4.38 1.81
C ASN A 18 18.19 3.55 0.61
N GLY A 19 17.62 3.80 -0.59
CA GLY A 19 17.96 3.13 -1.83
C GLY A 19 19.15 3.78 -2.55
N ILE A 20 18.98 4.02 -3.85
CA ILE A 20 20.03 4.55 -4.73
C ILE A 20 20.57 5.90 -4.27
N THR A 21 19.70 6.80 -3.79
CA THR A 21 20.08 8.12 -3.25
C THR A 21 21.10 7.98 -2.12
N GLN A 22 20.89 7.06 -1.19
CA GLN A 22 21.81 6.80 -0.09
C GLN A 22 23.14 6.21 -0.61
N GLY A 23 23.07 5.29 -1.58
CA GLY A 23 24.26 4.68 -2.18
C GLY A 23 25.17 5.72 -2.83
N LEU A 24 24.61 6.66 -3.58
CA LEU A 24 25.34 7.78 -4.20
C LEU A 24 25.93 8.69 -3.11
N LYS A 25 25.15 9.08 -2.12
CA LYS A 25 25.61 9.96 -1.02
C LYS A 25 26.72 9.33 -0.17
N ASN A 26 26.70 8.01 0.05
CA ASN A 26 27.76 7.27 0.76
C ASN A 26 29.14 7.42 0.09
N LYS A 27 29.16 7.77 -1.20
CA LYS A 27 30.39 7.99 -1.99
C LYS A 27 30.68 9.48 -2.23
N GLY A 28 30.04 10.37 -1.49
CA GLY A 28 30.29 11.79 -1.53
C GLY A 28 29.65 12.54 -2.70
N ILE A 29 28.72 11.91 -3.43
CA ILE A 29 28.02 12.52 -4.56
C ILE A 29 26.98 13.53 -4.03
N ASN A 30 26.88 14.69 -4.70
CA ASN A 30 25.78 15.61 -4.52
C ASN A 30 24.57 15.13 -5.36
N VAL A 31 23.48 14.73 -4.68
CA VAL A 31 22.30 14.14 -5.33
C VAL A 31 21.14 15.11 -5.29
N ILE A 32 20.65 15.48 -6.47
CA ILE A 32 19.41 16.25 -6.65
C ILE A 32 18.36 15.25 -7.12
N ASN A 33 17.36 15.01 -6.28
CA ASN A 33 16.33 14.02 -6.55
C ASN A 33 15.02 14.72 -6.96
N LEU A 34 14.68 14.62 -8.25
CA LEU A 34 13.45 15.13 -8.87
C LEU A 34 12.41 14.01 -9.07
N SER A 35 12.64 12.82 -8.50
CA SER A 35 11.76 11.66 -8.67
C SER A 35 10.45 11.85 -7.90
N LEU A 36 9.35 11.48 -8.52
CA LEU A 36 8.02 11.51 -7.93
C LEU A 36 7.34 10.14 -8.08
N GLY A 37 6.60 9.70 -7.04
CA GLY A 37 5.93 8.40 -7.06
C GLY A 37 4.70 8.38 -7.96
N LEU A 38 4.35 7.20 -8.50
CA LEU A 38 3.16 6.96 -9.32
C LEU A 38 3.07 7.88 -10.56
N THR A 39 4.17 8.11 -11.25
CA THR A 39 4.21 9.01 -12.40
C THR A 39 4.92 8.39 -13.59
N PRO A 40 4.38 8.53 -14.82
CA PRO A 40 4.98 8.02 -16.05
C PRO A 40 6.06 8.98 -16.60
N ALA A 41 6.57 8.67 -17.79
CA ALA A 41 7.58 9.48 -18.50
C ALA A 41 7.18 10.96 -18.67
N LEU A 42 5.89 11.28 -18.68
CA LEU A 42 5.41 12.66 -18.80
C LEU A 42 5.86 13.54 -17.63
N GLN A 43 5.87 13.00 -16.43
CA GLN A 43 6.38 13.71 -15.25
C GLN A 43 7.89 13.96 -15.37
N ASN A 44 8.65 12.97 -15.84
CA ASN A 44 10.08 13.15 -16.08
C ASN A 44 10.33 14.24 -17.13
N LEU A 45 9.52 14.31 -18.18
CA LEU A 45 9.56 15.39 -19.16
C LEU A 45 9.25 16.75 -18.52
N TYR A 46 8.21 16.82 -17.67
CA TYR A 46 7.88 18.05 -16.94
C TYR A 46 9.04 18.53 -16.06
N GLU A 47 9.64 17.63 -15.27
CA GLU A 47 10.75 17.99 -14.39
C GLU A 47 12.03 18.33 -15.19
N LEU A 48 12.23 17.72 -16.37
CA LEU A 48 13.32 18.07 -17.26
C LEU A 48 13.19 19.52 -17.73
N ILE A 49 12.01 19.91 -18.21
CA ILE A 49 11.75 21.26 -18.71
C ILE A 49 11.81 22.28 -17.56
N ARG A 50 11.17 21.94 -16.41
CA ARG A 50 11.13 22.79 -15.23
C ARG A 50 12.51 23.08 -14.64
N ASN A 51 13.37 22.08 -14.64
CA ASN A 51 14.71 22.12 -14.02
C ASN A 51 15.84 22.07 -15.03
N TYR A 52 15.62 22.57 -16.25
CA TYR A 52 16.57 22.47 -17.36
C TYR A 52 17.98 22.87 -16.98
N GLN A 53 18.19 23.99 -16.27
CA GLN A 53 19.53 24.48 -15.88
C GLN A 53 20.22 23.52 -14.88
N ILE A 54 19.45 22.89 -13.98
CA ILE A 54 20.00 21.90 -13.05
C ILE A 54 20.51 20.68 -13.81
N LEU A 55 19.69 20.15 -14.75
CA LEU A 55 20.08 19.00 -15.55
C LEU A 55 21.23 19.31 -16.48
N LYS A 56 21.29 20.54 -17.05
CA LYS A 56 22.40 20.98 -17.91
C LYS A 56 23.73 21.05 -17.16
N ASN A 57 23.72 21.25 -15.84
CA ASN A 57 24.90 21.30 -14.99
C ASN A 57 25.21 19.96 -14.30
N ALA A 58 24.46 18.90 -14.58
CA ALA A 58 24.68 17.57 -14.00
C ALA A 58 25.88 16.88 -14.64
N ASP A 59 26.66 16.13 -13.85
CA ASP A 59 27.67 15.19 -14.33
C ASP A 59 27.05 13.89 -14.85
N LEU A 60 25.91 13.49 -14.25
CA LEU A 60 25.14 12.31 -14.65
C LEU A 60 23.66 12.55 -14.37
N ILE A 61 22.82 12.18 -15.32
CA ILE A 61 21.36 12.11 -15.14
C ILE A 61 20.96 10.64 -15.13
N ILE A 62 20.22 10.21 -14.10
CA ILE A 62 19.71 8.85 -13.98
C ILE A 62 18.19 8.91 -14.14
N THR A 63 17.62 8.09 -15.05
CA THR A 63 16.19 8.13 -15.36
C THR A 63 15.58 6.74 -15.49
N SER A 64 14.29 6.63 -15.19
CA SER A 64 13.43 5.47 -15.42
C SER A 64 11.97 5.89 -15.38
N SER A 65 11.12 5.15 -16.11
CA SER A 65 9.66 5.32 -16.07
C SER A 65 8.89 4.07 -16.54
N ASN A 66 9.59 3.02 -16.97
CA ASN A 66 8.98 1.88 -17.68
C ASN A 66 7.88 1.16 -16.90
N ILE A 67 7.96 1.09 -15.57
CA ILE A 67 6.90 0.46 -14.74
C ILE A 67 5.63 1.31 -14.79
N ASN A 68 5.76 2.62 -14.54
CA ASN A 68 4.61 3.52 -14.52
C ASN A 68 4.05 3.77 -15.91
N ASP A 69 4.88 3.82 -16.96
CA ASP A 69 4.39 3.86 -18.34
C ASP A 69 3.54 2.63 -18.67
N THR A 70 3.92 1.44 -18.18
CA THR A 70 3.10 0.24 -18.33
C THR A 70 1.81 0.32 -17.50
N LEU A 71 1.85 0.88 -16.30
CA LEU A 71 0.70 0.97 -15.41
C LEU A 71 -0.37 1.93 -15.95
N PHE A 72 0.04 3.10 -16.40
CA PHE A 72 -0.87 4.17 -16.85
C PHE A 72 -1.36 4.00 -18.28
N TYR A 73 -0.60 3.31 -19.14
CA TYR A 73 -0.91 3.12 -20.56
C TYR A 73 -1.04 1.61 -20.89
N ASN A 74 -1.92 0.93 -20.16
CA ASN A 74 -2.05 -0.51 -20.13
C ASN A 74 -2.97 -1.12 -21.20
N SER A 75 -3.33 -0.37 -22.25
CA SER A 75 -4.04 -0.86 -23.43
C SER A 75 -3.30 -0.46 -24.72
N LEU A 76 -3.57 -1.17 -25.83
CA LEU A 76 -2.96 -0.82 -27.12
C LEU A 76 -3.35 0.58 -27.60
N GLU A 77 -4.56 1.02 -27.31
CA GLU A 77 -5.03 2.37 -27.59
C GLU A 77 -4.22 3.42 -26.81
N LEU A 78 -4.04 3.18 -25.52
CA LEU A 78 -3.27 4.08 -24.66
C LEU A 78 -1.76 4.00 -24.96
N PHE A 79 -1.25 2.89 -25.48
CA PHE A 79 0.17 2.76 -25.82
C PHE A 79 0.63 3.81 -26.83
N SER A 80 -0.22 4.24 -27.77
CA SER A 80 0.13 5.33 -28.70
C SER A 80 0.52 6.61 -27.97
N LYS A 81 -0.10 6.90 -26.82
CA LYS A 81 0.24 8.04 -25.96
C LYS A 81 1.57 7.83 -25.23
N SER A 82 1.77 6.63 -24.69
CA SER A 82 3.06 6.26 -24.10
C SER A 82 4.19 6.38 -25.12
N TYR A 83 3.95 5.93 -26.34
CA TYR A 83 4.91 6.03 -27.46
C TYR A 83 5.32 7.48 -27.72
N GLN A 84 4.37 8.40 -27.83
CA GLN A 84 4.62 9.82 -28.04
C GLN A 84 5.46 10.41 -26.88
N ILE A 85 5.01 10.20 -25.65
CA ILE A 85 5.64 10.78 -24.46
C ILE A 85 7.06 10.25 -24.25
N ILE A 86 7.27 8.95 -24.41
CA ILE A 86 8.60 8.33 -24.26
C ILE A 86 9.55 8.84 -25.33
N ASN A 87 9.09 9.00 -26.60
CA ASN A 87 9.90 9.60 -27.67
C ASN A 87 10.30 11.04 -27.34
N TRP A 88 9.35 11.86 -26.87
CA TRP A 88 9.63 13.25 -26.47
C TRP A 88 10.68 13.31 -25.37
N LEU A 89 10.47 12.54 -24.28
CA LEU A 89 11.42 12.52 -23.17
C LEU A 89 12.83 12.13 -23.61
N HIS A 90 12.98 11.03 -24.37
CA HIS A 90 14.31 10.58 -24.81
C HIS A 90 14.97 11.57 -25.75
N LYS A 91 14.21 12.25 -26.61
CA LYS A 91 14.74 13.28 -27.49
C LYS A 91 15.22 14.51 -26.70
N GLU A 92 14.42 15.01 -25.73
CA GLU A 92 14.85 16.11 -24.84
C GLU A 92 16.09 15.76 -24.04
N LEU A 93 16.16 14.54 -23.48
CA LEU A 93 17.35 14.03 -22.79
C LEU A 93 18.56 13.99 -23.70
N TYR A 94 18.40 13.61 -24.98
CA TYR A 94 19.48 13.60 -25.97
C TYR A 94 20.04 15.00 -26.22
N PHE A 95 19.19 16.01 -26.38
CA PHE A 95 19.60 17.37 -26.67
C PHE A 95 20.23 18.09 -25.46
N LEU A 96 20.11 17.56 -24.25
CA LEU A 96 20.91 18.02 -23.10
C LEU A 96 22.41 17.78 -23.28
N ASN A 97 22.77 16.79 -24.10
CA ASN A 97 24.17 16.38 -24.35
C ASN A 97 24.96 16.11 -23.07
N LYS A 98 24.36 15.34 -22.17
CA LYS A 98 24.89 14.91 -20.86
C LYS A 98 25.04 13.41 -20.80
N LYS A 99 25.78 12.88 -19.83
CA LYS A 99 25.79 11.45 -19.51
C LYS A 99 24.42 11.07 -18.99
N ILE A 100 23.70 10.19 -19.70
CA ILE A 100 22.38 9.68 -19.32
C ILE A 100 22.51 8.20 -18.98
N LEU A 101 22.02 7.81 -17.81
CA LEU A 101 21.90 6.42 -17.39
C LEU A 101 20.42 6.06 -17.24
N CYS A 102 19.94 5.18 -18.09
CA CYS A 102 18.58 4.68 -18.05
C CYS A 102 18.50 3.37 -17.25
N PHE A 103 17.52 3.26 -16.39
CA PHE A 103 17.15 2.01 -15.76
C PHE A 103 15.91 1.41 -16.43
N LEU A 104 15.93 0.10 -16.63
CA LEU A 104 14.74 -0.68 -16.94
C LEU A 104 14.48 -1.62 -15.77
N PHE A 105 13.48 -1.30 -14.98
CA PHE A 105 13.07 -2.09 -13.83
C PHE A 105 12.26 -3.31 -14.24
N PRO A 106 12.31 -4.42 -13.46
CA PRO A 106 11.50 -5.59 -13.71
C PRO A 106 10.01 -5.24 -13.57
N ASN A 107 9.24 -5.57 -14.61
CA ASN A 107 7.80 -5.44 -14.56
C ASN A 107 7.21 -6.49 -13.62
N PRO A 108 6.15 -6.19 -12.85
CA PRO A 108 5.45 -7.16 -12.03
C PRO A 108 5.10 -8.43 -12.80
N GLN A 109 5.27 -9.61 -12.17
CA GLN A 109 5.10 -10.90 -12.84
C GLN A 109 3.72 -11.04 -13.49
N LYS A 110 2.69 -10.51 -12.84
CA LYS A 110 1.31 -10.45 -13.36
C LYS A 110 1.17 -9.65 -14.67
N TRP A 111 2.16 -8.81 -15.01
CA TRP A 111 2.17 -8.00 -16.23
C TRP A 111 3.04 -8.59 -17.35
N HIS A 112 3.79 -9.67 -17.11
CA HIS A 112 4.71 -10.24 -18.10
C HIS A 112 4.04 -10.65 -19.42
N ASN A 113 2.79 -11.12 -19.33
CA ASN A 113 2.04 -11.55 -20.50
C ASN A 113 1.21 -10.43 -21.13
N ILE A 114 1.24 -9.22 -20.52
CA ILE A 114 0.54 -8.08 -21.07
C ILE A 114 1.34 -7.52 -22.24
N GLN A 115 0.72 -7.45 -23.40
CA GLN A 115 1.37 -6.95 -24.62
C GLN A 115 1.96 -5.54 -24.44
N CYS A 116 1.27 -4.65 -23.73
CA CYS A 116 1.74 -3.29 -23.44
C CYS A 116 3.04 -3.26 -22.63
N SER A 117 3.21 -4.16 -21.66
CA SER A 117 4.45 -4.27 -20.90
C SER A 117 5.66 -4.55 -21.81
N LYS A 118 5.49 -5.48 -22.76
CA LYS A 118 6.53 -5.80 -23.75
C LYS A 118 6.80 -4.63 -24.70
N LEU A 119 5.75 -3.92 -25.12
CA LEU A 119 5.86 -2.76 -26.00
C LEU A 119 6.61 -1.61 -25.35
N VAL A 120 6.24 -1.25 -24.10
CA VAL A 120 6.90 -0.19 -23.32
C VAL A 120 8.37 -0.52 -23.10
N TYR A 121 8.67 -1.75 -22.68
CA TYR A 121 10.06 -2.19 -22.51
C TYR A 121 10.87 -2.12 -23.82
N ALA A 122 10.32 -2.65 -24.91
CA ALA A 122 10.97 -2.64 -26.22
C ALA A 122 11.21 -1.20 -26.72
N LEU A 123 10.23 -0.32 -26.54
CA LEU A 123 10.35 1.09 -26.93
C LEU A 123 11.48 1.81 -26.16
N HIS A 124 11.50 1.69 -24.84
CA HIS A 124 12.59 2.26 -24.05
C HIS A 124 13.94 1.73 -24.50
N LYS A 125 14.08 0.42 -24.64
CA LYS A 125 15.34 -0.21 -25.08
C LYS A 125 15.77 0.27 -26.48
N LYS A 126 14.81 0.42 -27.41
CA LYS A 126 15.04 0.96 -28.75
C LYS A 126 15.56 2.39 -28.72
N LEU A 127 14.93 3.25 -27.94
CA LEU A 127 15.34 4.67 -27.85
C LEU A 127 16.68 4.85 -27.11
N ILE A 128 16.91 4.08 -26.04
CA ILE A 128 18.21 4.02 -25.35
C ILE A 128 19.32 3.66 -26.34
N ASN A 129 19.11 2.61 -27.17
CA ASN A 129 20.07 2.22 -28.18
C ASN A 129 20.21 3.26 -29.27
N LYS A 130 19.12 3.85 -29.77
CA LYS A 130 19.13 4.90 -30.81
C LYS A 130 20.01 6.10 -30.41
N TYR A 131 19.79 6.60 -29.20
CA TYR A 131 20.49 7.79 -28.71
C TYR A 131 21.83 7.48 -28.08
N GLY A 132 22.18 6.22 -27.84
CA GLY A 132 23.42 5.83 -27.18
C GLY A 132 23.43 6.27 -25.73
N PHE A 133 22.35 6.00 -24.99
CA PHE A 133 22.32 6.20 -23.55
C PHE A 133 22.90 4.98 -22.83
N ASN A 134 23.51 5.22 -21.66
CA ASN A 134 23.95 4.12 -20.81
C ASN A 134 22.75 3.44 -20.18
N ILE A 135 22.84 2.13 -19.95
CA ILE A 135 21.74 1.34 -19.43
C ILE A 135 22.18 0.41 -18.29
N ILE A 136 21.31 0.30 -17.30
CA ILE A 136 21.25 -0.82 -16.35
C ILE A 136 19.88 -1.50 -16.53
N ASP A 137 19.88 -2.69 -17.12
CA ASP A 137 18.68 -3.45 -17.42
C ASP A 137 18.42 -4.50 -16.33
N LEU A 138 17.75 -4.06 -15.27
CA LEU A 138 17.33 -4.94 -14.18
C LEU A 138 16.23 -5.93 -14.63
N ASN A 139 15.38 -5.52 -15.59
CA ASN A 139 14.33 -6.43 -16.08
C ASN A 139 14.93 -7.67 -16.75
N GLU A 140 15.91 -7.46 -17.64
CA GLU A 140 16.61 -8.57 -18.28
C GLU A 140 17.41 -9.42 -17.27
N TYR A 141 18.05 -8.77 -16.29
CA TYR A 141 18.80 -9.44 -15.23
C TYR A 141 17.90 -10.35 -14.37
N TYR A 142 16.79 -9.81 -13.89
CA TYR A 142 15.81 -10.55 -13.08
C TYR A 142 15.19 -11.72 -13.85
N LEU A 143 14.90 -11.52 -15.16
CA LEU A 143 14.39 -12.57 -16.03
C LEU A 143 15.40 -13.70 -16.20
N LYS A 144 16.65 -13.38 -16.56
CA LYS A 144 17.72 -14.38 -16.78
C LYS A 144 18.09 -15.16 -15.54
N LYS A 145 17.98 -14.54 -14.35
CA LYS A 145 18.36 -15.12 -13.07
C LYS A 145 17.17 -15.68 -12.29
N ASN A 146 15.96 -15.63 -12.83
CA ASN A 146 14.72 -16.06 -12.19
C ASN A 146 14.52 -15.45 -10.79
N LEU A 147 14.61 -14.11 -10.69
CA LEU A 147 14.61 -13.36 -9.43
C LEU A 147 13.29 -12.62 -9.14
N TYR A 148 12.21 -12.90 -9.87
CA TYR A 148 10.95 -12.16 -9.70
C TYR A 148 10.25 -12.39 -8.35
N ASP A 149 10.57 -13.48 -7.66
CA ASP A 149 10.16 -13.74 -6.29
C ASP A 149 11.05 -13.02 -5.25
N PHE A 150 12.18 -12.44 -5.68
CA PHE A 150 13.10 -11.66 -4.87
C PHE A 150 12.97 -10.16 -5.13
N ILE A 151 11.76 -9.65 -4.92
CA ILE A 151 11.39 -8.23 -5.03
C ILE A 151 10.49 -7.87 -3.84
N ARG A 152 10.24 -6.59 -3.59
CA ARG A 152 9.31 -6.20 -2.52
C ARG A 152 7.91 -6.77 -2.79
N ARG A 153 7.14 -6.93 -1.71
CA ARG A 153 5.78 -7.49 -1.74
C ARG A 153 4.83 -6.81 -2.74
N ASP A 154 5.07 -5.54 -3.06
CA ASP A 154 4.31 -4.78 -4.06
C ASP A 154 4.65 -5.13 -5.51
N GLU A 155 5.65 -5.99 -5.72
CA GLU A 155 6.17 -6.45 -7.01
C GLU A 155 6.74 -5.35 -7.94
N ALA A 156 6.74 -4.09 -7.49
CA ALA A 156 7.17 -2.94 -8.30
C ALA A 156 8.48 -2.31 -7.82
N HIS A 157 8.85 -2.52 -6.54
CA HIS A 157 10.00 -1.87 -5.95
C HIS A 157 11.09 -2.86 -5.55
N GLY A 158 12.32 -2.54 -5.89
CA GLY A 158 13.50 -3.28 -5.44
C GLY A 158 13.79 -3.07 -3.95
N PHE A 159 14.55 -4.00 -3.34
CA PHE A 159 15.03 -3.84 -1.96
C PHE A 159 16.00 -2.66 -1.85
N ASP A 160 15.86 -1.85 -0.80
CA ASP A 160 16.73 -0.69 -0.53
C ASP A 160 18.21 -1.05 -0.53
N PHE A 161 18.57 -2.21 0.04
CA PHE A 161 19.94 -2.68 0.08
C PHE A 161 20.51 -2.87 -1.33
N VAL A 162 19.77 -3.52 -2.22
CA VAL A 162 20.16 -3.77 -3.61
C VAL A 162 20.35 -2.43 -4.35
N MET A 163 19.36 -1.55 -4.24
CA MET A 163 19.40 -0.23 -4.89
C MET A 163 20.55 0.65 -4.36
N ARG A 164 20.82 0.57 -3.05
CA ARG A 164 21.95 1.27 -2.43
C ARG A 164 23.28 0.76 -2.96
N LYS A 165 23.44 -0.56 -3.10
CA LYS A 165 24.66 -1.15 -3.67
C LYS A 165 24.88 -0.76 -5.14
N ILE A 166 23.80 -0.70 -5.92
CA ILE A 166 23.87 -0.16 -7.29
C ILE A 166 24.32 1.31 -7.27
N GLY A 167 23.72 2.14 -6.39
CA GLY A 167 24.10 3.54 -6.24
C GLY A 167 25.58 3.74 -5.87
N GLU A 168 26.13 2.93 -4.95
CA GLU A 168 27.55 2.95 -4.58
C GLU A 168 28.46 2.62 -5.78
N LYS A 169 28.09 1.62 -6.60
CA LYS A 169 28.83 1.24 -7.80
C LYS A 169 28.73 2.31 -8.90
N ILE A 170 27.57 2.91 -9.10
CA ILE A 170 27.39 4.02 -10.04
C ILE A 170 28.31 5.18 -9.68
N ALA A 171 28.33 5.58 -8.40
CA ALA A 171 29.14 6.69 -7.91
C ALA A 171 30.64 6.50 -8.25
N ASN A 172 31.15 5.28 -8.12
CA ASN A 172 32.54 4.94 -8.46
C ASN A 172 32.81 4.87 -9.97
N ASN A 173 31.75 4.92 -10.80
CA ASN A 173 31.85 4.73 -12.25
C ASN A 173 31.33 5.92 -13.07
N ILE A 174 31.08 7.09 -12.45
CA ILE A 174 30.56 8.27 -13.18
C ILE A 174 31.39 8.65 -14.39
N GLU A 175 32.70 8.56 -14.28
CA GLU A 175 33.59 8.91 -15.39
C GLU A 175 33.52 7.92 -16.56
N ASN A 176 33.20 6.67 -16.30
CA ASN A 176 33.13 5.62 -17.30
C ASN A 176 31.86 5.66 -18.16
N PHE A 177 30.82 6.38 -17.72
CA PHE A 177 29.61 6.53 -18.53
C PHE A 177 29.91 7.34 -19.80
N SER A 178 29.37 6.88 -20.91
CA SER A 178 29.50 7.51 -22.21
C SER A 178 28.54 8.68 -22.39
N LEU A 179 28.95 9.69 -23.13
CA LEU A 179 28.02 10.68 -23.69
C LEU A 179 27.09 10.03 -24.72
N PRO A 180 25.94 10.63 -25.03
CA PRO A 180 25.06 10.17 -26.11
C PRO A 180 25.81 10.03 -27.45
N ARG A 181 25.34 9.10 -28.29
CA ARG A 181 25.87 8.90 -29.64
C ARG A 181 25.63 10.15 -30.49
N LYS A 182 26.63 10.57 -31.27
CA LYS A 182 26.42 11.64 -32.25
C LYS A 182 25.58 11.11 -33.41
N ILE A 183 24.39 11.67 -33.60
CA ILE A 183 23.49 11.39 -34.72
C ILE A 183 23.03 12.71 -35.32
N ASP A 184 22.81 12.70 -36.63
CA ASP A 184 22.34 13.91 -37.35
C ASP A 184 20.81 13.94 -37.29
N ILE A 185 20.31 14.61 -36.25
CA ILE A 185 18.85 14.82 -36.04
C ILE A 185 18.60 16.22 -35.51
N GLN A 186 17.41 16.73 -35.80
CA GLN A 186 16.92 17.98 -35.22
C GLN A 186 15.92 17.69 -34.10
N ASN A 187 15.79 18.62 -33.15
CA ASN A 187 14.73 18.57 -32.18
C ASN A 187 13.42 19.05 -32.83
N ASP A 188 12.61 18.09 -33.25
CA ASP A 188 11.28 18.31 -33.86
C ASP A 188 10.15 18.12 -32.83
N ASN A 189 10.47 17.96 -31.56
CA ASN A 189 9.44 17.92 -30.51
C ASN A 189 8.57 19.18 -30.50
N PRO A 190 7.33 19.12 -30.00
CA PRO A 190 6.60 20.33 -29.62
C PRO A 190 7.45 21.21 -28.69
N ASN A 191 7.27 22.51 -28.76
CA ASN A 191 7.88 23.39 -27.77
C ASN A 191 7.18 23.18 -26.41
N PHE A 192 7.90 22.67 -25.43
CA PHE A 192 7.40 22.42 -24.08
C PHE A 192 7.64 23.60 -23.16
N ILE A 193 6.65 23.90 -22.31
CA ILE A 193 6.70 24.96 -21.30
C ILE A 193 6.27 24.38 -19.96
N ALA A 194 7.16 24.43 -18.97
CA ALA A 194 6.81 24.17 -17.58
C ALA A 194 6.30 25.49 -16.96
N LEU A 195 5.00 25.70 -17.05
CA LEU A 195 4.35 26.93 -16.59
C LEU A 195 4.26 26.94 -15.06
N ASN A 196 4.96 27.90 -14.44
CA ASN A 196 4.80 28.16 -13.00
C ASN A 196 3.52 28.96 -12.76
N VAL A 197 2.86 28.71 -11.65
CA VAL A 197 1.65 29.44 -11.26
C VAL A 197 1.85 30.96 -11.22
N LYS A 198 3.04 31.46 -10.82
CA LYS A 198 3.38 32.89 -10.80
C LYS A 198 3.27 33.57 -12.18
N GLU A 199 3.30 32.80 -13.23
CA GLU A 199 3.15 33.29 -14.60
C GLU A 199 1.71 33.37 -15.09
N MET A 200 0.74 32.95 -14.28
CA MET A 200 -0.68 33.03 -14.60
C MET A 200 -1.28 34.40 -14.28
N LYS A 201 -2.58 34.57 -14.51
CA LYS A 201 -3.37 35.77 -14.13
C LYS A 201 -4.21 35.48 -12.88
N ASN A 202 -4.65 36.53 -12.22
CA ASN A 202 -5.47 36.49 -11.01
C ASN A 202 -4.75 35.85 -9.81
N ILE A 203 -3.46 36.07 -9.72
CA ILE A 203 -2.63 35.60 -8.60
C ILE A 203 -2.84 36.52 -7.40
N ASP A 204 -3.03 35.91 -6.23
CA ASP A 204 -2.96 36.55 -4.92
C ASP A 204 -1.71 36.02 -4.19
N GLU A 205 -0.73 36.88 -3.99
CA GLU A 205 0.56 36.53 -3.38
C GLU A 205 0.41 35.90 -1.98
N ASN A 206 -0.66 36.17 -1.25
CA ASN A 206 -0.92 35.62 0.07
C ASN A 206 -1.25 34.11 0.06
N ASN A 207 -1.54 33.54 -1.11
CA ASN A 207 -1.89 32.14 -1.26
C ASN A 207 -0.66 31.23 -1.53
N PHE A 208 0.55 31.81 -1.63
CA PHE A 208 1.77 30.99 -1.74
C PHE A 208 2.18 30.42 -0.40
N LYS A 209 2.55 29.12 -0.38
CA LYS A 209 3.00 28.41 0.81
C LYS A 209 4.10 27.40 0.45
N ASN A 210 5.09 27.30 1.32
CA ASN A 210 6.08 26.23 1.23
C ASN A 210 5.51 24.96 1.88
N LYS A 211 5.54 23.85 1.18
CA LYS A 211 5.17 22.52 1.65
C LYS A 211 6.34 21.57 1.57
N THR A 212 6.47 20.76 2.58
CA THR A 212 7.56 19.77 2.67
C THR A 212 6.97 18.40 2.97
N SER A 213 7.41 17.41 2.22
CA SER A 213 7.14 16.00 2.46
C SER A 213 8.47 15.26 2.72
N TRP A 214 8.37 13.97 2.93
CA TRP A 214 9.56 13.12 3.01
C TRP A 214 10.31 12.99 1.66
N LEU A 215 9.66 13.31 0.54
CA LEU A 215 10.17 13.23 -0.82
C LEU A 215 10.75 14.55 -1.34
N CYS A 216 9.99 15.62 -1.21
CA CYS A 216 10.27 16.89 -1.84
C CYS A 216 9.80 18.08 -1.02
N GLN A 217 10.30 19.23 -1.39
CA GLN A 217 9.81 20.53 -0.93
C GLN A 217 9.34 21.30 -2.15
N GLU A 218 8.13 21.88 -2.08
CA GLU A 218 7.50 22.66 -3.14
C GLU A 218 6.94 23.95 -2.62
N GLU A 219 7.07 25.03 -3.39
CA GLU A 219 6.26 26.21 -3.23
C GLU A 219 4.94 25.97 -3.98
N ILE A 220 3.83 25.99 -3.27
CA ILE A 220 2.50 25.77 -3.81
C ILE A 220 1.68 27.04 -3.76
N TYR A 221 0.69 27.14 -4.64
CA TYR A 221 -0.37 28.16 -4.59
C TYR A 221 -1.67 27.50 -4.12
N GLU A 222 -2.23 27.95 -3.00
CA GLU A 222 -3.57 27.49 -2.57
C GLU A 222 -4.63 28.03 -3.52
N LEU A 223 -5.18 27.16 -4.37
CA LEU A 223 -6.13 27.51 -5.40
C LEU A 223 -7.50 27.78 -4.78
N LYS A 224 -7.73 29.02 -4.34
CA LYS A 224 -9.00 29.50 -3.76
C LYS A 224 -9.87 30.21 -4.79
N ASN A 225 -9.22 30.84 -5.76
CA ASN A 225 -9.88 31.60 -6.81
C ASN A 225 -9.54 31.05 -8.19
N GLU A 226 -10.31 31.38 -9.18
CA GLU A 226 -10.08 31.01 -10.57
C GLU A 226 -8.81 31.67 -11.13
N LEU A 227 -7.91 30.83 -11.66
CA LEU A 227 -6.72 31.26 -12.37
C LEU A 227 -6.97 31.29 -13.87
N LYS A 228 -6.40 32.31 -14.55
CA LYS A 228 -6.45 32.48 -16.01
C LYS A 228 -5.09 32.51 -16.64
N PHE A 229 -5.01 32.14 -17.89
CA PHE A 229 -3.78 32.15 -18.66
C PHE A 229 -3.51 33.54 -19.26
N LYS A 230 -2.22 33.91 -19.31
CA LYS A 230 -1.78 35.06 -20.15
C LYS A 230 -1.93 34.70 -21.63
N SER A 231 -2.10 35.69 -22.47
CA SER A 231 -2.32 35.49 -23.92
C SER A 231 -1.18 34.78 -24.64
N ILE A 232 0.05 34.90 -24.14
CA ILE A 232 1.22 34.19 -24.69
C ILE A 232 1.13 32.66 -24.62
N TYR A 233 0.28 32.11 -23.74
CA TYR A 233 0.04 30.69 -23.59
C TYR A 233 -1.18 30.18 -24.39
N HIS A 234 -1.92 31.07 -25.03
CA HIS A 234 -3.05 30.66 -25.87
C HIS A 234 -2.52 29.76 -27.01
N ASN A 235 -3.37 28.85 -27.44
CA ASN A 235 -3.10 27.80 -28.43
C ASN A 235 -2.20 26.66 -27.98
N ASN A 236 -1.53 26.72 -26.82
CA ASN A 236 -0.86 25.57 -26.26
C ASN A 236 -1.84 24.53 -25.75
N ILE A 237 -1.38 23.28 -25.68
CA ILE A 237 -2.14 22.13 -25.13
C ILE A 237 -1.60 21.87 -23.70
N ILE A 238 -2.50 21.66 -22.75
CA ILE A 238 -2.14 21.23 -21.41
C ILE A 238 -1.89 19.71 -21.46
N LEU A 239 -0.65 19.30 -21.19
CA LEU A 239 -0.27 17.89 -21.14
C LEU A 239 -0.40 17.26 -19.77
N GLY A 240 -0.13 18.04 -18.71
CA GLY A 240 -0.19 17.55 -17.34
C GLY A 240 -0.24 18.66 -16.31
N VAL A 241 -0.64 18.29 -15.12
CA VAL A 241 -0.85 19.19 -13.98
C VAL A 241 -0.12 18.69 -12.76
N HIS A 242 0.64 19.56 -12.11
CA HIS A 242 1.33 19.31 -10.87
C HIS A 242 0.59 19.95 -9.70
N THR A 243 0.18 19.14 -8.73
CA THR A 243 -0.60 19.55 -7.57
C THR A 243 0.00 19.02 -6.27
N TRP A 244 -0.42 19.64 -5.18
CA TRP A 244 -0.16 19.18 -3.81
C TRP A 244 -1.47 19.11 -3.06
N ASN A 245 -1.89 17.92 -2.71
CA ASN A 245 -3.13 17.72 -1.97
C ASN A 245 -2.85 17.39 -0.50
N ASN A 246 -3.57 18.05 0.42
CA ASN A 246 -3.45 17.82 1.87
C ASN A 246 -4.76 17.31 2.50
N GLN A 247 -5.84 17.26 1.74
CA GLN A 247 -7.18 16.94 2.25
C GLN A 247 -7.90 15.99 1.30
N ASP A 248 -8.71 15.12 1.86
CA ASP A 248 -9.60 14.27 1.08
C ASP A 248 -10.70 15.12 0.42
N ASN A 249 -11.23 14.63 -0.71
CA ASN A 249 -12.30 15.26 -1.49
C ASN A 249 -11.95 16.62 -2.13
N SER A 250 -10.69 16.83 -2.46
CA SER A 250 -10.29 17.96 -3.32
C SER A 250 -10.47 17.59 -4.79
N GLU A 251 -10.97 18.53 -5.58
CA GLU A 251 -11.14 18.36 -7.03
C GLU A 251 -10.59 19.58 -7.75
N ILE A 252 -9.81 19.34 -8.81
CA ILE A 252 -9.38 20.40 -9.73
C ILE A 252 -10.24 20.36 -10.99
N GLU A 253 -10.70 21.52 -11.43
CA GLU A 253 -11.42 21.70 -12.69
C GLU A 253 -10.62 22.57 -13.63
N ILE A 254 -10.47 22.11 -14.88
CA ILE A 254 -9.98 22.93 -16.00
C ILE A 254 -11.14 23.10 -16.96
N LYS A 255 -11.56 24.33 -17.15
CA LYS A 255 -12.69 24.69 -18.01
C LYS A 255 -12.19 25.48 -19.22
N ASN A 256 -12.69 25.16 -20.40
CA ASN A 256 -12.47 25.92 -21.63
C ASN A 256 -13.77 26.01 -22.47
N ASP A 257 -13.65 26.56 -23.69
CA ASP A 257 -14.81 26.76 -24.59
C ASP A 257 -15.44 25.43 -25.07
N ILE A 258 -14.72 24.31 -24.97
CA ILE A 258 -15.12 23.00 -25.48
C ILE A 258 -15.76 22.12 -24.37
N GLY A 259 -15.34 22.31 -23.12
CA GLY A 259 -15.85 21.53 -22.00
C GLY A 259 -15.05 21.68 -20.72
N ASN A 260 -15.40 20.85 -19.75
CA ASN A 260 -14.76 20.83 -18.45
C ASN A 260 -14.00 19.51 -18.25
N PHE A 261 -12.77 19.59 -17.78
CA PHE A 261 -12.01 18.47 -17.28
C PHE A 261 -11.98 18.55 -15.75
N ASN A 262 -12.45 17.51 -15.10
CA ASN A 262 -12.47 17.39 -13.65
C ASN A 262 -11.60 16.23 -13.20
N ARG A 263 -10.81 16.43 -12.13
CA ARG A 263 -9.98 15.40 -11.52
C ARG A 263 -10.10 15.44 -10.02
N ASN A 264 -10.58 14.33 -9.43
CA ASN A 264 -10.53 14.12 -7.99
C ASN A 264 -9.10 13.78 -7.57
N LEU A 265 -8.63 14.43 -6.52
CA LEU A 265 -7.28 14.28 -5.98
C LEU A 265 -7.35 13.48 -4.67
N ASN A 266 -7.20 12.17 -4.80
CA ASN A 266 -7.26 11.23 -3.66
C ASN A 266 -5.87 10.92 -3.08
N HIS A 267 -4.82 11.57 -3.61
CA HIS A 267 -3.45 11.35 -3.17
C HIS A 267 -3.00 12.49 -2.25
N SER A 268 -2.42 12.14 -1.11
CA SER A 268 -1.73 13.09 -0.24
C SER A 268 -0.39 13.48 -0.88
N PHE A 269 0.06 14.71 -0.64
CA PHE A 269 1.33 15.26 -1.10
C PHE A 269 1.40 15.62 -2.59
N SER A 270 2.64 15.75 -3.09
CA SER A 270 2.95 16.13 -4.48
C SER A 270 2.50 15.04 -5.45
N PHE A 271 1.77 15.44 -6.48
CA PHE A 271 1.26 14.53 -7.49
C PHE A 271 1.18 15.21 -8.85
N PHE A 272 1.73 14.55 -9.87
CA PHE A 272 1.62 14.99 -11.26
C PHE A 272 0.68 14.06 -12.02
N PHE A 273 -0.29 14.57 -12.72
CA PHE A 273 -1.22 13.78 -13.51
C PHE A 273 -1.35 14.25 -14.94
N ASP A 274 -1.59 13.32 -15.83
CA ASP A 274 -1.74 13.49 -17.27
C ASP A 274 -3.14 14.00 -17.62
N THR A 275 -3.18 15.04 -18.45
CA THR A 275 -4.40 15.55 -19.09
C THR A 275 -4.37 15.35 -20.61
N TYR A 276 -3.31 14.76 -21.13
CA TYR A 276 -3.02 14.68 -22.55
C TYR A 276 -4.14 13.98 -23.36
N ASN A 277 -4.76 12.95 -22.81
CA ASN A 277 -5.88 12.26 -23.45
C ASN A 277 -7.12 13.15 -23.67
N ARG A 278 -7.19 14.32 -23.02
CA ARG A 278 -8.31 15.26 -23.11
C ARG A 278 -8.09 16.36 -24.14
N ASN A 279 -6.87 16.49 -24.66
CA ASN A 279 -6.48 17.49 -25.66
C ASN A 279 -6.97 18.92 -25.30
N ILE A 280 -6.68 19.34 -24.05
CA ILE A 280 -7.18 20.61 -23.51
C ILE A 280 -6.37 21.75 -24.11
N LYS A 281 -6.91 22.41 -25.13
CA LYS A 281 -6.29 23.59 -25.74
C LYS A 281 -6.62 24.85 -24.93
N ILE A 282 -5.58 25.66 -24.66
CA ILE A 282 -5.73 26.91 -23.92
C ILE A 282 -6.32 27.98 -24.84
N THR A 283 -7.45 28.56 -24.41
CA THR A 283 -8.13 29.69 -25.06
C THR A 283 -8.18 30.90 -24.12
N LYS A 284 -8.72 32.01 -24.56
CA LYS A 284 -8.95 33.20 -23.71
C LYS A 284 -9.88 32.92 -22.52
N ASN A 285 -10.74 31.89 -22.64
CA ASN A 285 -11.73 31.49 -21.65
C ASN A 285 -11.26 30.30 -20.79
N THR A 286 -10.06 29.79 -21.03
CA THR A 286 -9.54 28.65 -20.23
C THR A 286 -9.22 29.11 -18.82
N THR A 287 -9.76 28.39 -17.84
CA THR A 287 -9.61 28.66 -16.41
C THR A 287 -9.30 27.40 -15.63
N ILE A 288 -8.64 27.58 -14.50
CA ILE A 288 -8.34 26.52 -13.53
C ILE A 288 -8.91 26.93 -12.18
N LEU A 289 -9.66 26.06 -11.55
CA LEU A 289 -10.22 26.28 -10.22
C LEU A 289 -10.23 25.01 -9.38
N SER A 290 -10.30 25.18 -8.07
CA SER A 290 -10.52 24.09 -7.13
C SER A 290 -11.98 24.03 -6.73
N LYS A 291 -12.52 22.80 -6.68
CA LYS A 291 -13.85 22.51 -6.11
C LYS A 291 -13.68 21.85 -4.75
N ASN A 292 -14.65 22.05 -3.89
CA ASN A 292 -14.73 21.54 -2.52
C ASN A 292 -13.64 22.15 -1.61
N ASN A 293 -12.46 21.55 -1.56
CA ASN A 293 -11.35 22.03 -0.74
C ASN A 293 -10.24 22.65 -1.59
N PRO A 294 -9.53 23.70 -1.10
CA PRO A 294 -8.43 24.30 -1.83
C PRO A 294 -7.33 23.28 -2.13
N VAL A 295 -6.91 23.24 -3.39
CA VAL A 295 -5.79 22.41 -3.88
C VAL A 295 -4.52 23.25 -3.87
N GLY A 296 -3.41 22.68 -3.44
CA GLY A 296 -2.10 23.22 -3.69
C GLY A 296 -1.75 23.04 -5.16
N PHE A 297 -1.64 24.12 -5.90
CA PHE A 297 -1.29 24.09 -7.31
C PHE A 297 0.17 24.50 -7.49
N VAL A 298 0.96 23.67 -8.21
CA VAL A 298 2.40 23.88 -8.42
C VAL A 298 2.67 24.43 -9.83
N GLY A 299 2.10 23.81 -10.84
CA GLY A 299 2.29 24.24 -12.23
C GLY A 299 1.70 23.27 -13.26
N LEU A 300 2.02 23.53 -14.51
CA LEU A 300 1.53 22.78 -15.67
C LEU A 300 2.67 22.45 -16.62
N LEU A 301 2.54 21.32 -17.33
CA LEU A 301 3.30 21.08 -18.56
C LEU A 301 2.40 21.43 -19.75
N LEU A 302 2.89 22.37 -20.57
CA LEU A 302 2.24 22.77 -21.81
C LEU A 302 3.08 22.33 -23.00
N ALA A 303 2.43 22.14 -24.16
CA ALA A 303 3.08 21.93 -25.45
C ALA A 303 2.48 22.83 -26.52
N SER A 304 3.30 23.29 -27.46
CA SER A 304 2.82 23.94 -28.68
C SER A 304 1.98 22.96 -29.51
N THR A 305 1.08 23.47 -30.36
CA THR A 305 0.33 22.64 -31.33
C THR A 305 1.20 22.23 -32.53
N GLU A 306 2.38 22.83 -32.66
CA GLU A 306 3.36 22.53 -33.69
C GLU A 306 4.41 21.56 -33.14
N GLY A 307 5.03 20.77 -34.03
CA GLY A 307 6.03 19.77 -33.68
C GLY A 307 5.60 18.34 -33.98
N ASN A 308 6.47 17.41 -33.72
CA ASN A 308 6.24 16.01 -33.98
C ASN A 308 5.45 15.33 -32.84
N TYR A 309 4.20 14.98 -33.11
CA TYR A 309 3.33 14.28 -32.18
C TYR A 309 3.34 12.76 -32.37
N HIS A 310 4.25 12.22 -33.18
CA HIS A 310 4.41 10.79 -33.41
C HIS A 310 3.07 10.08 -33.70
N ASN A 311 2.31 10.62 -34.66
CA ASN A 311 1.01 10.11 -35.06
C ASN A 311 1.11 8.99 -36.12
N GLU A 312 2.31 8.47 -36.35
CA GLU A 312 2.56 7.37 -37.28
C GLU A 312 1.88 6.08 -36.82
N ASN A 313 1.53 5.23 -37.76
CA ASN A 313 0.99 3.91 -37.45
C ASN A 313 2.13 3.00 -36.94
N ILE A 314 2.04 2.56 -35.70
CA ILE A 314 3.07 1.76 -35.03
C ILE A 314 2.86 0.29 -35.34
N ASP A 315 3.86 -0.38 -35.93
CA ASP A 315 3.88 -1.83 -36.02
C ASP A 315 4.30 -2.45 -34.69
N PHE A 316 3.30 -2.76 -33.84
CA PHE A 316 3.49 -3.36 -32.53
C PHE A 316 4.21 -4.72 -32.60
N LYS A 317 3.99 -5.50 -33.66
CA LYS A 317 4.60 -6.84 -33.81
C LYS A 317 6.08 -6.70 -34.14
N ALA A 318 6.44 -5.77 -35.02
CA ALA A 318 7.83 -5.49 -35.35
C ALA A 318 8.57 -4.96 -34.13
N LEU A 319 7.98 -4.02 -33.38
CA LEU A 319 8.63 -3.43 -32.20
C LEU A 319 8.97 -4.49 -31.11
N ILE A 320 8.06 -5.42 -30.82
CA ILE A 320 8.32 -6.49 -29.82
C ILE A 320 9.37 -7.50 -30.31
N LYS A 321 9.40 -7.80 -31.61
CA LYS A 321 10.29 -8.80 -32.17
C LYS A 321 11.71 -8.28 -32.47
N GLU A 322 11.89 -6.97 -32.42
CA GLU A 322 13.18 -6.34 -32.68
C GLU A 322 14.20 -6.79 -31.63
N ASN A 323 15.22 -7.51 -32.06
CA ASN A 323 16.36 -7.87 -31.19
C ASN A 323 17.31 -6.69 -31.06
N ILE A 324 17.19 -5.94 -29.96
CA ILE A 324 17.96 -4.74 -29.71
C ILE A 324 19.17 -5.11 -28.86
N GLU A 325 20.35 -5.13 -29.48
CA GLU A 325 21.61 -5.30 -28.80
C GLU A 325 22.21 -3.94 -28.43
N ILE A 326 22.49 -3.78 -27.14
CA ILE A 326 23.14 -2.57 -26.62
C ILE A 326 24.67 -2.69 -26.79
N GLU A 327 25.27 -1.73 -27.40
CA GLU A 327 26.73 -1.68 -27.54
C GLU A 327 27.41 -1.77 -26.16
N LYS A 328 28.52 -2.52 -26.07
CA LYS A 328 29.24 -2.78 -24.82
C LYS A 328 29.59 -1.49 -24.04
N LYS A 329 29.95 -0.40 -24.74
CA LYS A 329 30.27 0.88 -24.08
C LYS A 329 29.10 1.58 -23.38
N TYR A 330 27.88 1.22 -23.72
CA TYR A 330 26.67 1.75 -23.09
C TYR A 330 26.03 0.75 -22.11
N ASN A 331 26.48 -0.50 -22.07
CA ASN A 331 25.94 -1.53 -21.22
C ASN A 331 26.66 -1.58 -19.86
N PHE A 332 25.96 -1.18 -18.82
CA PHE A 332 26.48 -1.13 -17.44
C PHE A 332 25.82 -2.17 -16.51
N ASN A 333 25.29 -3.25 -17.07
CA ASN A 333 24.69 -4.34 -16.26
C ASN A 333 25.70 -4.99 -15.30
N HIS A 334 27.01 -4.85 -15.54
CA HIS A 334 28.05 -5.29 -14.61
C HIS A 334 28.07 -4.53 -13.27
N LEU A 335 27.37 -3.38 -13.19
CA LEU A 335 27.18 -2.64 -11.94
C LEU A 335 26.05 -3.23 -11.07
N ILE A 336 25.25 -4.14 -11.60
CA ILE A 336 24.26 -4.89 -10.79
C ILE A 336 25.05 -5.77 -9.82
N PRO A 337 24.76 -5.73 -8.50
CA PRO A 337 25.37 -6.68 -7.57
C PRO A 337 24.82 -8.11 -7.83
N PRO A 338 25.50 -9.15 -7.34
CA PRO A 338 25.03 -10.53 -7.53
C PRO A 338 23.77 -10.80 -6.67
N ILE A 339 22.61 -10.33 -7.13
CA ILE A 339 21.33 -10.38 -6.40
C ILE A 339 20.93 -11.83 -6.14
N GLU A 340 21.24 -12.75 -7.05
CA GLU A 340 21.00 -14.19 -6.88
C GLU A 340 21.70 -14.75 -5.63
N TRP A 341 22.89 -14.27 -5.31
CA TRP A 341 23.60 -14.70 -4.09
C TRP A 341 22.91 -14.18 -2.82
N TYR A 342 22.39 -12.95 -2.88
CA TYR A 342 21.62 -12.41 -1.74
C TYR A 342 20.36 -13.21 -1.51
N LYS A 343 19.66 -13.57 -2.60
CA LYS A 343 18.48 -14.45 -2.53
C LYS A 343 18.84 -15.80 -1.92
N GLU A 344 19.87 -16.47 -2.44
CA GLU A 344 20.32 -17.78 -1.98
C GLU A 344 20.64 -17.79 -0.47
N ILE A 345 21.43 -16.81 0.00
CA ILE A 345 21.75 -16.66 1.43
C ILE A 345 20.49 -16.42 2.28
N ILE A 346 19.57 -15.59 1.80
CA ILE A 346 18.32 -15.30 2.54
C ILE A 346 17.42 -16.54 2.56
N ASP A 347 17.28 -17.25 1.47
CA ASP A 347 16.49 -18.48 1.40
C ASP A 347 17.05 -19.56 2.33
N GLU A 348 18.38 -19.74 2.34
CA GLU A 348 19.05 -20.64 3.28
C GLU A 348 18.82 -20.20 4.73
N TYR A 349 19.04 -18.92 5.04
CA TYR A 349 18.79 -18.36 6.37
C TYR A 349 17.35 -18.60 6.83
N CYS A 350 16.36 -18.29 5.98
CA CYS A 350 14.96 -18.48 6.29
C CYS A 350 14.61 -19.96 6.49
N SER A 351 15.16 -20.86 5.68
CA SER A 351 14.91 -22.30 5.81
C SER A 351 15.39 -22.87 7.14
N ILE A 352 16.50 -22.34 7.68
CA ILE A 352 17.10 -22.79 8.94
C ILE A 352 16.47 -22.05 10.13
N MET A 353 16.36 -20.74 10.06
CA MET A 353 16.04 -19.89 11.21
C MET A 353 14.54 -19.67 11.43
N ASP A 354 13.74 -19.59 10.36
CA ASP A 354 12.30 -19.33 10.49
C ASP A 354 11.56 -20.47 11.20
N PRO A 355 11.82 -21.75 10.97
CA PRO A 355 11.22 -22.83 11.75
C PRO A 355 11.52 -22.72 13.24
N ILE A 356 12.74 -22.31 13.61
CA ILE A 356 13.15 -22.14 15.02
C ILE A 356 12.39 -20.98 15.66
N LYS A 357 12.28 -19.84 14.97
CA LYS A 357 11.53 -18.66 15.43
C LYS A 357 10.04 -18.95 15.53
N LEU A 358 9.47 -19.62 14.53
CA LEU A 358 8.06 -20.00 14.51
C LEU A 358 7.73 -20.98 15.64
N ALA A 359 8.59 -21.98 15.92
CA ALA A 359 8.40 -22.89 17.03
C ALA A 359 8.40 -22.17 18.38
N SER A 360 9.30 -21.22 18.59
CA SER A 360 9.33 -20.39 19.80
C SER A 360 8.03 -19.58 19.97
N LEU A 361 7.56 -18.93 18.93
CA LEU A 361 6.31 -18.18 18.95
C LEU A 361 5.10 -19.09 19.18
N GLN A 362 5.06 -20.26 18.56
CA GLN A 362 3.99 -21.23 18.76
C GLN A 362 3.94 -21.73 20.21
N ASN A 363 5.10 -21.97 20.84
CA ASN A 363 5.19 -22.32 22.25
C ASN A 363 4.68 -21.20 23.16
N GLN A 364 5.00 -19.94 22.86
CA GLN A 364 4.47 -18.79 23.60
C GLN A 364 2.95 -18.70 23.47
N ILE A 365 2.40 -18.85 22.25
CA ILE A 365 0.97 -18.87 21.99
C ILE A 365 0.27 -19.98 22.77
N ASN A 366 0.84 -21.19 22.80
CA ASN A 366 0.29 -22.32 23.54
C ASN A 366 0.30 -22.06 25.04
N THR A 367 1.39 -21.49 25.57
CA THR A 367 1.49 -21.08 26.96
C THR A 367 0.44 -20.04 27.35
N LEU A 368 0.29 -19.00 26.52
CA LEU A 368 -0.72 -17.96 26.75
C LEU A 368 -2.15 -18.51 26.66
N LYS A 369 -2.43 -19.41 25.72
CA LYS A 369 -3.73 -20.08 25.62
C LYS A 369 -4.04 -20.91 26.87
N THR A 370 -3.03 -21.63 27.38
CA THR A 370 -3.18 -22.41 28.62
C THR A 370 -3.41 -21.50 29.81
N GLN A 371 -2.67 -20.42 29.95
CA GLN A 371 -2.86 -19.42 31.02
C GLN A 371 -4.26 -18.79 30.93
N LEU A 372 -4.72 -18.43 29.73
CA LEU A 372 -6.05 -17.86 29.50
C LEU A 372 -7.16 -18.86 29.87
N SER A 373 -7.02 -20.12 29.47
CA SER A 373 -8.00 -21.18 29.80
C SER A 373 -8.05 -21.43 31.31
N ASN A 374 -6.91 -21.45 31.97
CA ASN A 374 -6.83 -21.61 33.43
C ASN A 374 -7.44 -20.39 34.17
N SER A 375 -7.19 -19.20 33.68
CA SER A 375 -7.79 -17.97 34.22
C SER A 375 -9.32 -17.96 34.06
N GLN A 376 -9.81 -18.36 32.89
CA GLN A 376 -11.28 -18.46 32.65
C GLN A 376 -11.94 -19.56 33.49
N ALA A 377 -11.29 -20.71 33.62
CA ALA A 377 -11.80 -21.84 34.45
C ALA A 377 -11.88 -21.46 35.93
N ASN A 378 -10.99 -20.60 36.40
CA ASN A 378 -10.93 -20.14 37.79
C ASN A 378 -11.68 -18.82 38.03
N SER A 379 -12.48 -18.32 37.10
CA SER A 379 -13.26 -17.10 37.31
C SER A 379 -14.51 -17.34 38.20
N ALA A 380 -15.00 -16.27 38.85
CA ALA A 380 -16.24 -16.32 39.63
C ALA A 380 -17.41 -16.74 38.75
N LYS A 381 -17.48 -16.28 37.51
CA LYS A 381 -18.48 -16.68 36.51
C LYS A 381 -18.46 -18.19 36.25
N ALA A 382 -17.28 -18.76 35.98
CA ALA A 382 -17.16 -20.20 35.76
C ALA A 382 -17.55 -21.02 36.98
N ARG A 383 -17.22 -20.55 38.18
CA ARG A 383 -17.62 -21.18 39.43
C ARG A 383 -19.14 -21.18 39.64
N ILE A 384 -19.84 -20.07 39.33
CA ILE A 384 -21.31 -20.02 39.40
C ILE A 384 -21.93 -20.94 38.35
N GLN A 385 -21.44 -20.95 37.15
CA GLN A 385 -21.92 -21.83 36.09
C GLN A 385 -21.69 -23.32 36.41
N ASN A 386 -20.66 -23.63 37.18
CA ASN A 386 -20.39 -24.99 37.68
C ASN A 386 -21.20 -25.41 38.90
N GLN A 387 -21.96 -24.52 39.54
CA GLN A 387 -22.84 -24.88 40.62
C GLN A 387 -23.96 -25.83 40.17
N LEU A 388 -24.39 -26.72 41.05
CA LEU A 388 -25.43 -27.69 40.76
C LEU A 388 -26.71 -27.03 40.25
N SER A 389 -27.12 -25.92 40.88
CA SER A 389 -28.29 -25.14 40.49
C SER A 389 -28.21 -24.70 39.02
N TYR A 390 -27.07 -24.15 38.58
CA TYR A 390 -26.93 -23.70 37.19
C TYR A 390 -26.98 -24.87 36.19
N LYS A 391 -26.23 -25.95 36.47
CA LYS A 391 -26.19 -27.17 35.63
C LYS A 391 -27.58 -27.83 35.50
N LEU A 392 -28.28 -27.97 36.59
CA LEU A 392 -29.65 -28.57 36.58
C LEU A 392 -30.63 -27.71 35.79
N GLY A 393 -30.65 -26.40 36.03
CA GLY A 393 -31.57 -25.52 35.33
C GLY A 393 -31.29 -25.41 33.85
N GLN A 394 -30.00 -25.44 33.44
CA GLN A 394 -29.60 -25.48 32.03
C GLN A 394 -30.12 -26.77 31.38
N ALA A 395 -29.97 -27.91 32.05
CA ALA A 395 -30.50 -29.19 31.58
C ALA A 395 -32.04 -29.19 31.47
N MET A 396 -32.72 -28.55 32.41
CA MET A 396 -34.19 -28.39 32.35
C MET A 396 -34.61 -27.58 31.12
N ILE A 397 -33.94 -26.46 30.85
CA ILE A 397 -34.25 -25.63 29.68
C ILE A 397 -34.01 -26.44 28.39
N GLU A 398 -32.88 -27.12 28.28
CA GLU A 398 -32.49 -27.87 27.06
C GLU A 398 -33.46 -29.02 26.80
N ASN A 399 -33.78 -29.81 27.82
CA ASN A 399 -34.68 -30.94 27.67
C ASN A 399 -36.17 -30.54 27.57
N SER A 400 -36.54 -29.32 27.94
CA SER A 400 -37.91 -28.82 27.75
C SER A 400 -38.28 -28.43 26.31
N LYS A 401 -37.30 -28.46 25.37
CA LYS A 401 -37.51 -28.08 23.96
C LYS A 401 -38.22 -29.15 23.12
N SER A 402 -38.28 -30.40 23.59
CA SER A 402 -38.89 -31.50 22.84
C SER A 402 -39.59 -32.51 23.75
N ILE A 403 -40.54 -33.27 23.21
CA ILE A 403 -41.27 -34.33 23.96
C ILE A 403 -40.30 -35.41 24.46
N LEU A 404 -39.38 -35.88 23.61
CA LEU A 404 -38.35 -36.84 24.01
C LEU A 404 -37.41 -36.28 25.08
N GLY A 405 -37.12 -34.96 25.03
CA GLY A 405 -36.39 -34.26 26.06
C GLY A 405 -37.13 -34.31 27.42
N TYR A 406 -38.42 -34.10 27.46
CA TYR A 406 -39.21 -34.23 28.69
C TYR A 406 -39.14 -35.65 29.27
N ILE A 407 -39.23 -36.71 28.46
CA ILE A 407 -39.13 -38.10 28.88
C ILE A 407 -37.77 -38.42 29.48
N ARG A 408 -36.69 -37.97 28.88
CA ARG A 408 -35.30 -38.23 29.36
C ARG A 408 -34.87 -37.31 30.50
N MET A 409 -35.57 -36.20 30.73
CA MET A 409 -35.16 -35.15 31.69
C MET A 409 -34.86 -35.72 33.10
N PRO A 410 -35.68 -36.57 33.71
CA PRO A 410 -35.42 -37.13 35.03
C PRO A 410 -34.06 -37.87 35.11
N TYR A 411 -33.72 -38.63 34.07
CA TYR A 411 -32.46 -39.38 34.00
C TYR A 411 -31.25 -38.44 33.86
N VAL A 412 -31.39 -37.42 33.03
CA VAL A 412 -30.32 -36.39 32.83
C VAL A 412 -30.09 -35.62 34.12
N LEU A 413 -31.14 -35.21 34.80
CA LEU A 413 -31.02 -34.46 36.05
C LEU A 413 -30.40 -35.31 37.17
N SER A 414 -30.78 -36.62 37.28
CA SER A 414 -30.16 -37.58 38.22
C SER A 414 -28.66 -37.73 37.92
N TYR A 415 -28.33 -37.96 36.66
CA TYR A 415 -26.92 -38.09 36.25
C TYR A 415 -26.08 -36.85 36.62
N ILE A 416 -26.59 -35.63 36.33
CA ILE A 416 -25.88 -34.39 36.66
C ILE A 416 -25.69 -34.27 38.18
N LYS A 417 -26.69 -34.60 38.96
CA LYS A 417 -26.62 -34.58 40.43
C LYS A 417 -25.56 -35.56 40.96
N ASP A 418 -25.55 -36.80 40.47
CA ASP A 418 -24.63 -37.84 40.92
C ASP A 418 -23.18 -37.50 40.50
N LYS A 419 -23.00 -37.03 39.26
CA LYS A 419 -21.71 -36.58 38.78
C LYS A 419 -21.18 -35.40 39.60
N HIS A 420 -22.02 -34.40 39.88
CA HIS A 420 -21.62 -33.25 40.71
C HIS A 420 -21.24 -33.68 42.11
N LYS A 421 -21.96 -34.63 42.74
CA LYS A 421 -21.64 -35.19 44.04
C LYS A 421 -20.24 -35.87 44.02
N GLN A 422 -19.93 -36.64 42.98
CA GLN A 422 -18.65 -37.28 42.84
C GLN A 422 -17.51 -36.25 42.66
N GLU A 423 -17.74 -35.22 41.79
CA GLU A 423 -16.78 -34.12 41.60
C GLU A 423 -16.47 -33.40 42.91
N GLN A 424 -17.52 -33.12 43.71
CA GLN A 424 -17.32 -32.48 45.02
C GLN A 424 -16.59 -33.38 46.02
N LYS A 425 -16.83 -34.69 46.02
CA LYS A 425 -16.11 -35.64 46.86
C LYS A 425 -14.64 -35.68 46.52
N ILE A 426 -14.32 -35.79 45.21
CA ILE A 426 -12.93 -35.77 44.74
C ILE A 426 -12.25 -34.45 45.10
N TYR A 427 -12.92 -33.32 44.95
CA TYR A 427 -12.41 -32.02 45.33
C TYR A 427 -12.08 -31.92 46.84
N GLN A 428 -12.98 -32.40 47.68
CA GLN A 428 -12.76 -32.43 49.13
C GLN A 428 -11.59 -33.36 49.53
N GLU A 429 -11.46 -34.49 48.88
CA GLU A 429 -10.33 -35.39 49.10
C GLU A 429 -8.97 -34.76 48.68
N LYS A 430 -8.98 -34.02 47.58
CA LYS A 430 -7.79 -33.27 47.15
C LYS A 430 -7.39 -32.18 48.14
N ILE A 431 -8.33 -31.38 48.63
CA ILE A 431 -8.09 -30.34 49.66
C ILE A 431 -7.59 -30.93 50.98
N LYS A 432 -8.08 -32.12 51.35
CA LYS A 432 -7.59 -32.82 52.57
C LYS A 432 -6.14 -33.22 52.43
N LYS A 433 -5.70 -33.58 51.20
CA LYS A 433 -4.32 -33.95 50.93
C LYS A 433 -3.40 -32.74 50.76
N ASP A 434 -3.90 -31.70 50.12
CA ASP A 434 -3.19 -30.46 49.86
C ASP A 434 -4.13 -29.25 50.07
N PRO A 435 -4.05 -28.59 51.24
CA PRO A 435 -4.91 -27.44 51.55
C PRO A 435 -4.71 -26.21 50.61
N SER A 436 -3.59 -26.12 49.92
CA SER A 436 -3.30 -25.03 48.97
C SER A 436 -4.21 -25.07 47.73
N LEU A 437 -4.80 -26.22 47.43
CA LEU A 437 -5.75 -26.42 46.34
C LEU A 437 -7.16 -25.89 46.65
N LYS A 438 -7.39 -25.37 47.84
CA LYS A 438 -8.67 -24.75 48.19
C LYS A 438 -8.87 -23.48 47.38
N LEU A 439 -9.98 -23.46 46.63
CA LEU A 439 -10.33 -22.27 45.83
C LEU A 439 -10.60 -21.06 46.74
N PRO A 440 -10.17 -19.86 46.36
CA PRO A 440 -10.42 -18.64 47.11
C PRO A 440 -11.93 -18.38 47.27
N PRO A 441 -12.37 -17.57 48.24
CA PRO A 441 -13.74 -17.11 48.34
C PRO A 441 -14.24 -16.53 47.01
N LEU A 442 -15.53 -16.71 46.70
CA LEU A 442 -16.10 -16.27 45.41
C LEU A 442 -15.99 -14.77 45.26
N GLU A 443 -16.07 -14.02 46.35
CA GLU A 443 -15.98 -12.56 46.47
C GLU A 443 -14.59 -11.99 46.14
N SER A 444 -13.57 -12.83 46.21
CA SER A 444 -12.19 -12.40 45.92
C SER A 444 -11.85 -12.35 44.43
N TYR A 445 -12.74 -12.80 43.57
CA TYR A 445 -12.49 -12.78 42.12
C TYR A 445 -12.82 -11.44 41.50
N PRO A 446 -12.01 -10.93 40.55
CA PRO A 446 -12.25 -9.64 39.91
C PRO A 446 -13.58 -9.53 39.18
N ASP A 447 -14.08 -10.64 38.67
CA ASP A 447 -15.34 -10.75 37.92
C ASP A 447 -16.57 -11.06 38.83
N TYR A 448 -16.44 -10.97 40.16
CA TYR A 448 -17.49 -11.34 41.10
C TYR A 448 -18.82 -10.61 40.85
N ASN A 449 -18.79 -9.29 40.70
CA ASN A 449 -19.98 -8.49 40.48
C ASN A 449 -20.72 -8.85 39.18
N GLU A 450 -19.96 -9.16 38.15
CA GLU A 450 -20.52 -9.63 36.88
C GLU A 450 -21.06 -11.07 37.00
N ALA A 451 -20.34 -11.91 37.73
CA ALA A 451 -20.69 -13.27 37.98
C ALA A 451 -22.00 -13.40 38.76
N LEU A 452 -22.29 -12.48 39.69
CA LEU A 452 -23.57 -12.45 40.40
C LEU A 452 -24.80 -12.38 39.47
N LYS A 453 -24.67 -11.71 38.32
CA LYS A 453 -25.76 -11.63 37.33
C LYS A 453 -26.18 -13.01 36.82
N PHE A 454 -25.27 -14.01 36.84
CA PHE A 454 -25.57 -15.38 36.43
C PHE A 454 -26.51 -16.12 37.42
N LYS A 455 -26.58 -15.68 38.70
CA LYS A 455 -27.52 -16.18 39.66
C LYS A 455 -28.97 -15.71 39.33
N GLU A 456 -29.08 -14.60 38.62
CA GLU A 456 -30.39 -14.10 38.15
C GLU A 456 -30.81 -14.76 36.81
N HIS A 457 -29.98 -15.58 36.17
CA HIS A 457 -30.34 -16.27 34.94
C HIS A 457 -31.45 -17.30 35.17
N LEU A 458 -32.28 -17.50 34.13
CA LEU A 458 -33.37 -18.50 34.15
C LEU A 458 -32.85 -19.89 34.53
N SER A 459 -31.69 -20.29 34.00
CA SER A 459 -31.07 -21.57 34.34
C SER A 459 -30.78 -21.69 35.84
N TYR A 460 -30.20 -20.64 36.46
CA TYR A 460 -29.90 -20.71 37.89
C TYR A 460 -31.17 -20.80 38.73
N LYS A 461 -32.14 -19.93 38.49
CA LYS A 461 -33.45 -19.91 39.23
C LYS A 461 -34.25 -21.21 39.09
N LEU A 462 -34.28 -21.82 37.90
CA LEU A 462 -34.93 -23.12 37.70
C LEU A 462 -34.22 -24.24 38.44
N GLY A 463 -32.89 -24.26 38.45
CA GLY A 463 -32.15 -25.26 39.20
C GLY A 463 -32.27 -25.12 40.71
N GLU A 464 -32.27 -23.88 41.23
CA GLU A 464 -32.58 -23.66 42.65
C GLU A 464 -33.98 -24.15 43.04
N ALA A 465 -34.99 -23.86 42.23
CA ALA A 465 -36.35 -24.34 42.46
C ALA A 465 -36.41 -25.87 42.48
N LEU A 466 -35.69 -26.55 41.57
CA LEU A 466 -35.62 -28.00 41.54
C LEU A 466 -34.91 -28.57 42.79
N ILE A 467 -33.81 -28.00 43.22
CA ILE A 467 -33.07 -28.42 44.42
C ILE A 467 -33.98 -28.27 45.66
N LYS A 468 -34.67 -27.13 45.77
CA LYS A 468 -35.60 -26.85 46.85
C LYS A 468 -36.77 -27.85 46.88
N ALA A 469 -37.32 -28.20 45.73
CA ALA A 469 -38.39 -29.18 45.58
C ALA A 469 -37.92 -30.59 45.98
N ASN A 470 -36.70 -30.97 45.56
CA ASN A 470 -36.13 -32.28 45.91
C ASN A 470 -35.85 -32.38 47.42
N ASN A 471 -35.39 -31.32 48.07
CA ASN A 471 -35.19 -31.33 49.51
C ASN A 471 -36.51 -31.41 50.33
N ASN A 472 -37.64 -31.02 49.74
CA ASN A 472 -38.95 -31.00 50.36
C ASN A 472 -39.90 -32.01 49.70
N TRP A 473 -39.40 -33.09 49.05
CA TRP A 473 -40.22 -34.02 48.28
C TRP A 473 -41.40 -34.61 49.06
N TYR A 474 -41.20 -34.95 50.32
CA TYR A 474 -42.20 -35.54 51.25
C TYR A 474 -43.28 -34.54 51.65
N ARG A 475 -43.09 -33.20 51.44
CA ARG A 475 -44.10 -32.16 51.73
C ARG A 475 -44.71 -31.58 50.45
N GLY A 476 -44.75 -32.37 49.39
CA GLY A 476 -45.35 -31.98 48.12
C GLY A 476 -44.47 -31.03 47.31
N GLY A 477 -43.13 -31.09 47.50
CA GLY A 477 -42.16 -30.19 46.86
C GLY A 477 -42.26 -30.18 45.35
N TYR A 478 -42.49 -31.33 44.70
CA TYR A 478 -42.63 -31.42 43.24
C TYR A 478 -43.91 -30.81 42.69
N ILE A 479 -45.01 -30.81 43.49
CA ILE A 479 -46.23 -30.11 43.08
C ILE A 479 -45.99 -28.60 43.11
N LYS A 480 -45.36 -28.13 44.17
CA LYS A 480 -44.99 -26.71 44.30
C LYS A 480 -44.01 -26.28 43.20
N LEU A 481 -43.11 -27.16 42.77
CA LEU A 481 -42.16 -26.90 41.68
C LEU A 481 -42.86 -26.52 40.37
N TRP A 482 -43.95 -27.17 40.04
CA TRP A 482 -44.71 -26.88 38.81
C TRP A 482 -45.23 -25.44 38.77
N PHE A 483 -45.76 -24.95 39.88
CA PHE A 483 -46.24 -23.57 40.02
C PHE A 483 -45.06 -22.59 40.00
N GLU A 484 -43.95 -22.94 40.67
CA GLU A 484 -42.77 -22.12 40.74
C GLU A 484 -42.07 -21.96 39.36
N ILE A 485 -41.96 -23.02 38.57
CA ILE A 485 -41.47 -22.98 37.20
C ILE A 485 -42.34 -22.04 36.35
N ARG A 486 -43.65 -22.10 36.47
CA ARG A 486 -44.56 -21.18 35.75
C ARG A 486 -44.33 -19.73 36.15
N ARG A 487 -44.17 -19.46 37.43
CA ARG A 487 -43.89 -18.13 37.97
C ARG A 487 -42.57 -17.59 37.42
N ILE A 488 -41.50 -18.34 37.56
CA ILE A 488 -40.17 -17.96 37.09
C ILE A 488 -40.22 -17.68 35.58
N LYS A 489 -40.80 -18.55 34.77
CA LYS A 489 -40.92 -18.35 33.33
C LYS A 489 -41.69 -17.07 32.96
N LYS A 490 -42.77 -16.76 33.70
CA LYS A 490 -43.56 -15.54 33.49
C LYS A 490 -42.75 -14.27 33.82
N GLU A 491 -42.04 -14.28 34.96
CA GLU A 491 -41.17 -13.17 35.37
C GLU A 491 -40.08 -12.90 34.34
N PHE A 492 -39.46 -13.96 33.78
CA PHE A 492 -38.43 -13.82 32.73
C PHE A 492 -39.00 -13.35 31.39
N LYS A 493 -40.25 -13.73 31.07
CA LYS A 493 -40.91 -13.24 29.84
C LYS A 493 -41.20 -11.74 29.94
N ASN A 494 -41.65 -11.28 31.10
CA ASN A 494 -41.96 -9.87 31.36
C ASN A 494 -40.73 -8.98 31.45
N LYS A 495 -39.55 -9.52 31.81
CA LYS A 495 -38.27 -8.80 31.81
C LYS A 495 -37.63 -8.66 30.41
N LYS A 496 -38.10 -9.42 29.41
CA LYS A 496 -37.61 -9.39 28.02
C LYS A 496 -38.53 -8.59 27.08
N ALA A 497 -39.73 -8.27 27.46
CA ALA A 497 -40.67 -7.35 26.84
C ALA A 497 -40.43 -5.94 27.39
#